data_0c6cd4f98275248af421a28aa0544ef4
#
_entry.id   0c6cd4f98275248af421a28aa0544ef4
#
_cell.length_a   1.000
_cell.length_b   1.000
_cell.length_c   1.000
_cell.angle_alpha   90.00
_cell.angle_beta   90.00
_cell.angle_gamma   90.00
#
_symmetry.space_group_name_H-M   'P 1'
#
loop_
_entity.id
_entity.type
_entity.pdbx_description
1 polymer ?
#
loop_
_entity_poly.entity_id
_entity_poly.type
_entity_poly.pdbx_seq_one_letter_code
_entity_poly.pdbx_strand_id
1 'polypeptide(L)'
;MTDRMRRVDHLVREVLAEAVPELKDPRIGIVTVTGVRTTRDLRQATVYVSVLGSEKKRLLAMEALRSAHGVLQARLSRELRMKRTPQLAFEYDPSVERGVHMSRLIDELAPDDDE
;
A
#
# COMPACT_ATOMS: atom_id res chain seq x y z
N MET A 1 16.45 -6.79 -1.72
CA MET A 1 15.72 -5.70 -2.40
C MET A 1 16.66 -4.84 -3.19
N THR A 2 16.33 -4.56 -4.44
CA THR A 2 17.20 -3.76 -5.30
C THR A 2 16.90 -2.28 -5.12
N ASP A 3 17.81 -1.41 -5.55
CA ASP A 3 17.57 0.02 -5.53
C ASP A 3 16.37 0.40 -6.37
N ARG A 4 16.17 -0.30 -7.49
CA ARG A 4 15.06 -0.04 -8.37
C ARG A 4 13.73 -0.35 -7.66
N MET A 5 13.67 -1.47 -6.94
CA MET A 5 12.48 -1.83 -6.19
C MET A 5 12.19 -0.80 -5.10
N ARG A 6 13.22 -0.35 -4.40
CA ARG A 6 13.03 0.66 -3.37
C ARG A 6 12.50 1.96 -3.94
N ARG A 7 13.01 2.34 -5.09
CA ARG A 7 12.58 3.57 -5.73
C ARG A 7 11.11 3.48 -6.16
N VAL A 8 10.73 2.33 -6.73
CA VAL A 8 9.35 2.14 -7.13
C VAL A 8 8.45 2.08 -5.90
N ASP A 9 8.88 1.36 -4.86
CA ASP A 9 8.11 1.31 -3.61
C ASP A 9 7.83 2.71 -3.08
N HIS A 10 8.85 3.55 -3.07
CA HIS A 10 8.73 4.91 -2.57
C HIS A 10 7.75 5.74 -3.42
N LEU A 11 7.88 5.63 -4.74
CA LEU A 11 7.01 6.38 -5.64
C LEU A 11 5.56 5.93 -5.52
N VAL A 12 5.32 4.63 -5.45
CA VAL A 12 3.98 4.12 -5.27
C VAL A 12 3.40 4.61 -3.95
N ARG A 13 4.21 4.56 -2.89
CA ARG A 13 3.76 5.01 -1.59
C ARG A 13 3.36 6.47 -1.61
N GLU A 14 4.15 7.31 -2.26
CA GLU A 14 3.83 8.74 -2.34
C GLU A 14 2.52 8.99 -3.06
N VAL A 15 2.32 8.31 -4.19
CA VAL A 15 1.09 8.48 -4.95
C VAL A 15 -0.11 8.03 -4.14
N LEU A 16 -0.02 6.86 -3.53
CA LEU A 16 -1.14 6.30 -2.79
C LEU A 16 -1.42 7.06 -1.50
N ALA A 17 -0.39 7.57 -0.83
CA ALA A 17 -0.58 8.36 0.37
C ALA A 17 -1.39 9.62 0.08
N GLU A 18 -1.27 10.13 -1.13
CA GLU A 18 -2.03 11.30 -1.53
C GLU A 18 -3.41 10.93 -2.07
N ALA A 19 -3.47 9.85 -2.84
CA ALA A 19 -4.69 9.46 -3.53
C ALA A 19 -5.75 8.87 -2.61
N VAL A 20 -5.34 8.06 -1.63
CA VAL A 20 -6.29 7.37 -0.76
C VAL A 20 -7.17 8.34 0.03
N PRO A 21 -6.62 9.40 0.66
CA PRO A 21 -7.48 10.33 1.39
C PRO A 21 -8.44 11.11 0.49
N GLU A 22 -8.17 11.15 -0.81
CA GLU A 22 -9.02 11.87 -1.75
C GLU A 22 -10.21 11.06 -2.22
N LEU A 23 -10.26 9.78 -1.89
CA LEU A 23 -11.39 8.95 -2.25
C LEU A 23 -12.64 9.43 -1.53
N LYS A 24 -13.75 9.41 -2.25
CA LYS A 24 -15.01 9.95 -1.71
C LYS A 24 -15.91 8.89 -1.14
N ASP A 25 -15.41 7.70 -0.91
CA ASP A 25 -16.20 6.61 -0.35
C ASP A 25 -16.22 6.77 1.17
N PRO A 26 -17.40 6.93 1.78
CA PRO A 26 -17.47 7.14 3.23
C PRO A 26 -16.95 5.96 4.06
N ARG A 27 -16.83 4.79 3.46
CA ARG A 27 -16.28 3.64 4.18
C ARG A 27 -14.79 3.75 4.43
N ILE A 28 -14.10 4.65 3.72
CA ILE A 28 -12.64 4.77 3.84
C ILE A 28 -12.23 5.23 5.24
N GLY A 29 -12.89 6.24 5.78
CA GLY A 29 -12.51 6.73 7.10
C GLY A 29 -11.08 7.24 7.12
N ILE A 30 -10.39 6.99 8.23
CA ILE A 30 -9.00 7.43 8.39
C ILE A 30 -8.08 6.26 8.08
N VAL A 31 -7.47 6.32 6.91
CA VAL A 31 -6.59 5.28 6.40
C VAL A 31 -5.22 5.88 6.14
N THR A 32 -4.19 5.20 6.60
CA THR A 32 -2.81 5.63 6.40
C THR A 32 -2.06 4.55 5.63
N VAL A 33 -1.36 4.95 4.57
CA VAL A 33 -0.49 4.03 3.85
C VAL A 33 0.79 3.87 4.66
N THR A 34 1.05 2.67 5.14
CA THR A 34 2.19 2.42 6.02
C THR A 34 3.40 1.88 5.26
N GLY A 35 3.21 1.31 4.09
CA GLY A 35 4.31 0.81 3.31
C GLY A 35 3.85 0.23 1.99
N VAL A 36 4.82 -0.02 1.13
CA VAL A 36 4.58 -0.63 -0.17
C VAL A 36 5.70 -1.61 -0.43
N ARG A 37 5.37 -2.74 -1.02
CA ARG A 37 6.38 -3.70 -1.41
C ARG A 37 6.06 -4.21 -2.81
N THR A 38 6.97 -3.95 -3.74
CA THR A 38 6.81 -4.44 -5.12
C THR A 38 7.53 -5.76 -5.28
N THR A 39 7.08 -6.53 -6.26
CA THR A 39 7.75 -7.77 -6.62
C THR A 39 9.02 -7.44 -7.41
N ARG A 40 9.89 -8.43 -7.51
CA ARG A 40 11.18 -8.25 -8.15
C ARG A 40 11.03 -7.83 -9.61
N ASP A 41 10.03 -8.36 -10.30
CA ASP A 41 9.76 -8.02 -11.69
C ASP A 41 8.95 -6.74 -11.82
N LEU A 42 8.63 -6.07 -10.71
CA LEU A 42 7.88 -4.83 -10.66
C LEU A 42 6.48 -4.94 -11.25
N ARG A 43 5.92 -6.13 -11.25
CA ARG A 43 4.58 -6.34 -11.81
C ARG A 43 3.48 -6.18 -10.80
N GLN A 44 3.81 -6.36 -9.52
CA GLN A 44 2.80 -6.25 -8.47
C GLN A 44 3.33 -5.42 -7.33
N ALA A 45 2.45 -4.65 -6.71
CA ALA A 45 2.80 -3.83 -5.56
C ALA A 45 1.73 -4.04 -4.49
N THR A 46 2.16 -4.50 -3.32
CA THR A 46 1.27 -4.63 -2.18
C THR A 46 1.37 -3.36 -1.35
N VAL A 47 0.22 -2.74 -1.14
CA VAL A 47 0.13 -1.49 -0.37
C VAL A 47 -0.41 -1.85 1.01
N TYR A 48 0.37 -1.57 2.03
CA TYR A 48 -0.01 -1.85 3.42
C TYR A 48 -0.63 -0.60 4.01
N VAL A 49 -1.76 -0.77 4.69
CA VAL A 49 -2.49 0.35 5.26
C VAL A 49 -2.89 0.06 6.69
N SER A 50 -2.96 1.10 7.50
CA SER A 50 -3.58 1.01 8.80
C SER A 50 -4.89 1.76 8.74
N VAL A 51 -5.85 1.33 9.56
CA VAL A 51 -7.18 1.93 9.60
C VAL A 51 -7.52 2.24 11.04
N LEU A 52 -7.89 3.50 11.30
CA LEU A 52 -8.27 3.89 12.64
C LEU A 52 -9.72 3.51 12.89
N GLY A 53 -9.97 2.78 13.98
CA GLY A 53 -11.32 2.43 14.39
C GLY A 53 -11.47 0.96 14.70
N SER A 54 -12.73 0.53 14.80
CA SER A 54 -13.07 -0.84 15.15
C SER A 54 -12.75 -1.80 14.03
N GLU A 55 -12.85 -3.09 14.34
CA GLU A 55 -12.68 -4.12 13.33
C GLU A 55 -13.67 -3.94 12.19
N LYS A 56 -14.90 -3.57 12.52
CA LYS A 56 -15.91 -3.34 11.49
C LYS A 56 -15.50 -2.21 10.56
N LYS A 57 -15.00 -1.12 11.12
CA LYS A 57 -14.53 0.00 10.30
C LYS A 57 -13.34 -0.41 9.45
N ARG A 58 -12.46 -1.23 9.99
CA ARG A 58 -11.32 -1.73 9.24
C ARG A 58 -11.77 -2.56 8.03
N LEU A 59 -12.72 -3.46 8.25
CA LEU A 59 -13.21 -4.31 7.16
C LEU A 59 -13.88 -3.48 6.08
N LEU A 60 -14.66 -2.48 6.48
CA LEU A 60 -15.32 -1.61 5.52
C LEU A 60 -14.31 -0.80 4.72
N ALA A 61 -13.28 -0.30 5.38
CA ALA A 61 -12.26 0.48 4.70
C ALA A 61 -11.49 -0.38 3.69
N MET A 62 -11.14 -1.61 4.08
CA MET A 62 -10.44 -2.50 3.17
C MET A 62 -11.29 -2.83 1.96
N GLU A 63 -12.58 -3.05 2.18
CA GLU A 63 -13.49 -3.30 1.08
C GLU A 63 -13.57 -2.11 0.14
N ALA A 64 -13.63 -0.91 0.71
CA ALA A 64 -13.68 0.31 -0.09
C ALA A 64 -12.41 0.50 -0.92
N LEU A 65 -11.26 0.21 -0.33
CA LEU A 65 -10.00 0.32 -1.06
C LEU A 65 -9.98 -0.64 -2.24
N ARG A 66 -10.44 -1.86 -2.03
CA ARG A 66 -10.49 -2.84 -3.12
C ARG A 66 -11.49 -2.44 -4.19
N SER A 67 -12.59 -1.82 -3.80
CA SER A 67 -13.55 -1.29 -4.76
C SER A 67 -12.97 -0.14 -5.57
N ALA A 68 -12.06 0.62 -4.98
CA ALA A 68 -11.45 1.77 -5.63
C ALA A 68 -10.21 1.39 -6.44
N HIS A 69 -9.96 0.10 -6.60
CA HIS A 69 -8.74 -0.37 -7.27
C HIS A 69 -8.53 0.30 -8.62
N GLY A 70 -9.58 0.37 -9.43
CA GLY A 70 -9.45 0.94 -10.77
C GLY A 70 -9.06 2.41 -10.77
N VAL A 71 -9.67 3.18 -9.85
CA VAL A 71 -9.36 4.60 -9.74
C VAL A 71 -7.91 4.80 -9.29
N LEU A 72 -7.50 4.04 -8.27
CA LEU A 72 -6.15 4.16 -7.74
C LEU A 72 -5.12 3.66 -8.74
N GLN A 73 -5.41 2.58 -9.43
CA GLN A 73 -4.52 2.05 -10.45
C GLN A 73 -4.32 3.05 -11.58
N ALA A 74 -5.41 3.69 -12.02
CA ALA A 74 -5.32 4.68 -13.09
C ALA A 74 -4.49 5.89 -12.67
N ARG A 75 -4.67 6.33 -11.43
CA ARG A 75 -3.90 7.46 -10.93
C ARG A 75 -2.42 7.11 -10.88
N LEU A 76 -2.11 5.91 -10.39
CA LEU A 76 -0.73 5.46 -10.31
C LEU A 76 -0.10 5.44 -11.70
N SER A 77 -0.84 4.92 -12.69
CA SER A 77 -0.32 4.85 -14.05
C SER A 77 -0.01 6.21 -14.62
N ARG A 78 -0.85 7.19 -14.32
CA ARG A 78 -0.62 8.55 -14.81
C ARG A 78 0.61 9.19 -14.20
N GLU A 79 0.84 8.93 -12.91
CA GLU A 79 1.89 9.64 -12.20
C GLU A 79 3.22 8.95 -12.22
N LEU A 80 3.24 7.62 -12.34
CA LEU A 80 4.49 6.90 -12.29
C LEU A 80 5.28 6.92 -13.58
N ARG A 81 4.62 7.09 -14.69
CA ARG A 81 5.28 7.18 -15.99
C ARG A 81 6.18 6.01 -16.31
N MET A 82 5.79 4.83 -15.84
CA MET A 82 6.51 3.61 -16.17
C MET A 82 5.89 2.98 -17.40
N LYS A 83 6.71 2.24 -18.13
CA LYS A 83 6.22 1.50 -19.28
C LYS A 83 5.11 0.54 -18.87
N ARG A 84 5.27 -0.07 -17.71
CA ARG A 84 4.27 -0.98 -17.17
C ARG A 84 4.14 -0.68 -15.69
N THR A 85 2.93 -0.32 -15.27
CA THR A 85 2.66 0.03 -13.89
C THR A 85 2.37 -1.22 -13.06
N PRO A 86 2.94 -1.34 -11.86
CA PRO A 86 2.62 -2.49 -11.02
C PRO A 86 1.14 -2.56 -10.68
N GLN A 87 0.60 -3.78 -10.62
CA GLN A 87 -0.78 -3.99 -10.19
C GLN A 87 -0.87 -3.86 -8.68
N LEU A 88 -1.78 -3.05 -8.22
CA LEU A 88 -1.95 -2.79 -6.80
C LEU A 88 -2.74 -3.88 -6.10
N ALA A 89 -2.36 -4.18 -4.88
CA ALA A 89 -3.14 -5.00 -3.96
C ALA A 89 -3.04 -4.34 -2.60
N PHE A 90 -4.08 -4.47 -1.79
CA PHE A 90 -4.14 -3.80 -0.49
C PHE A 90 -4.18 -4.81 0.63
N GLU A 91 -3.36 -4.59 1.66
CA GLU A 91 -3.32 -5.45 2.83
C GLU A 91 -3.35 -4.60 4.09
N TYR A 92 -4.02 -5.10 5.10
CA TYR A 92 -4.06 -4.41 6.38
C TYR A 92 -2.77 -4.64 7.16
N ASP A 93 -2.22 -3.57 7.71
CA ASP A 93 -1.01 -3.62 8.52
C ASP A 93 -1.40 -3.47 10.00
N PRO A 94 -1.34 -4.54 10.80
CA PRO A 94 -1.75 -4.45 12.20
C PRO A 94 -0.70 -3.85 13.13
N SER A 95 0.44 -3.45 12.62
CA SER A 95 1.55 -3.02 13.46
C SER A 95 1.20 -1.80 14.32
N VAL A 96 0.44 -0.85 13.77
CA VAL A 96 0.07 0.34 14.53
C VAL A 96 -0.82 -0.03 15.69
N GLU A 97 -1.77 -0.91 15.45
CA GLU A 97 -2.72 -1.34 16.45
C GLU A 97 -2.03 -2.07 17.61
N ARG A 98 -1.02 -2.87 17.30
CA ARG A 98 -0.32 -3.66 18.30
C ARG A 98 0.81 -2.91 18.99
N GLY A 99 1.12 -1.72 18.53
CA GLY A 99 2.25 -1.00 19.06
C GLY A 99 3.58 -1.62 18.67
N VAL A 100 3.57 -2.50 17.67
CA VAL A 100 4.77 -3.14 17.17
C VAL A 100 4.93 -2.73 15.73
N HIS A 101 6.13 -2.56 15.27
CA HIS A 101 6.34 -2.13 13.89
C HIS A 101 6.46 -3.34 12.99
N MET A 102 5.34 -3.69 12.38
CA MET A 102 5.26 -4.86 11.52
C MET A 102 6.25 -4.78 10.37
N SER A 103 6.43 -3.60 9.79
CA SER A 103 7.38 -3.44 8.70
C SER A 103 8.79 -3.79 9.15
N ARG A 104 9.15 -3.41 10.37
CA ARG A 104 10.44 -3.73 10.92
C ARG A 104 10.59 -5.23 11.12
N LEU A 105 9.53 -5.85 11.63
CA LEU A 105 9.53 -7.28 11.83
C LEU A 105 9.68 -8.02 10.52
N ILE A 106 8.98 -7.55 9.50
CA ILE A 106 9.07 -8.14 8.17
C ILE A 106 10.48 -8.02 7.64
N ASP A 107 11.10 -6.89 7.82
CA ASP A 107 12.48 -6.69 7.38
C ASP A 107 13.44 -7.65 8.05
N GLU A 108 13.21 -7.95 9.31
CA GLU A 108 14.06 -8.89 10.04
C GLU A 108 13.82 -10.32 9.63
N LEU A 109 12.59 -10.67 9.32
CA LEU A 109 12.26 -12.05 9.01
C LEU A 109 12.39 -12.39 7.54
N ALA A 110 12.29 -11.41 6.67
CA ALA A 110 12.35 -11.64 5.25
C ALA A 110 13.39 -10.78 4.61
N PRO A 111 14.55 -10.85 5.06
CA PRO A 111 15.52 -9.90 4.64
C PRO A 111 15.88 -10.04 3.24
N ASP A 112 15.78 -10.58 2.93
CA ASP A 112 16.18 -10.52 2.09
C ASP A 112 16.22 -10.93 1.09
N ASP A 113 15.56 -11.09 1.28
CA ASP A 113 15.25 -11.01 0.10
C ASP A 113 16.05 -10.20 -0.70
N ASP A 114 16.75 -9.54 -0.24
CA ASP A 114 17.45 -8.76 -0.97
C ASP A 114 18.72 -9.19 -1.18
N GLU A 115 18.94 -10.00 -0.79
CA GLU A 115 20.06 -10.39 -1.07
C GLU A 115 20.20 -11.16 -1.92
#